data_e93411a835f1a00192ac1bfa5b74940e
#
_entry.id   e93411a835f1a00192ac1bfa5b74940e
#
_cell.length_a   1.000
_cell.length_b   1.000
_cell.length_c   1.000
_cell.angle_alpha   90.00
_cell.angle_beta   90.00
_cell.angle_gamma   90.00
#
_symmetry.space_group_name_H-M   'P 1'
#
loop_
_entity.id
_entity.type
_entity.pdbx_description
1 polymer ?
#
loop_
_entity_poly.entity_id
_entity_poly.type
_entity_poly.pdbx_seq_one_letter_code
_entity_poly.pdbx_strand_id
1 'polypeptide(L)'
;IPESGHKYYLQFSTEDFRTGEDAGNCLATVLYPKKKSPPVVSIKCSHTKDKKEIQEEDNRLYQSIRHQSKPITGNNIPDSYGNIEPALEPVWALAVAGSSSIMWEKSSETLGYLLAQVKSVRQWMRKDDFVEFDYTVLLHKIPTQEIISCHMRLTWRPGHPLKVKHLCAASDHGVDEGSGAEPGSAAGPSAGKGAHS
;
A
#
# COMPACT_ATOMS: atom_id res chain seq x y z
N ILE A 1 26.57 -21.62 -14.89
CA ILE A 1 26.51 -20.17 -14.72
C ILE A 1 25.10 -19.86 -14.27
N PRO A 2 24.87 -19.36 -13.04
CA PRO A 2 23.52 -18.96 -12.66
C PRO A 2 23.09 -17.86 -13.61
N GLU A 3 21.86 -17.94 -14.11
CA GLU A 3 21.24 -16.89 -14.93
C GLU A 3 21.15 -15.61 -14.10
N SER A 4 22.23 -14.84 -14.12
CA SER A 4 22.33 -13.59 -13.36
C SER A 4 21.44 -12.55 -14.02
N GLY A 5 20.49 -12.04 -13.25
CA GLY A 5 19.75 -10.83 -13.59
C GLY A 5 20.62 -9.58 -13.42
N HIS A 6 20.01 -8.40 -13.38
CA HIS A 6 20.72 -7.15 -13.16
C HIS A 6 20.92 -6.89 -11.67
N LYS A 7 22.12 -6.47 -11.30
CA LYS A 7 22.53 -6.15 -9.93
C LYS A 7 22.91 -4.69 -9.83
N TYR A 8 22.29 -3.98 -8.89
CA TYR A 8 22.54 -2.56 -8.63
C TYR A 8 23.14 -2.36 -7.28
N TYR A 9 24.07 -1.42 -7.17
CA TYR A 9 24.65 -0.94 -5.93
C TYR A 9 24.21 0.50 -5.74
N LEU A 10 23.56 0.77 -4.61
CA LEU A 10 22.97 2.07 -4.31
C LEU A 10 23.59 2.63 -3.04
N GLN A 11 23.88 3.92 -3.06
CA GLN A 11 24.23 4.70 -1.88
C GLN A 11 23.28 5.90 -1.82
N PHE A 12 22.62 6.09 -0.69
CA PHE A 12 21.64 7.14 -0.51
C PHE A 12 21.53 7.58 0.93
N SER A 13 21.10 8.84 1.15
CA SER A 13 20.69 9.36 2.44
C SER A 13 19.23 9.04 2.70
N THR A 14 18.88 8.97 3.97
CA THR A 14 17.50 8.77 4.44
C THR A 14 17.07 9.95 5.29
N GLU A 15 15.79 10.25 5.25
CA GLU A 15 15.16 11.28 6.07
C GLU A 15 14.01 10.66 6.87
N ASP A 16 13.76 11.20 8.06
CA ASP A 16 12.57 10.84 8.83
C ASP A 16 11.34 11.34 8.08
N PHE A 17 10.43 10.45 7.74
CA PHE A 17 9.27 10.80 6.89
C PHE A 17 8.29 11.76 7.55
N ARG A 18 8.34 11.95 8.87
CA ARG A 18 7.48 12.89 9.62
C ARG A 18 8.10 14.27 9.75
N THR A 19 9.40 14.32 10.02
CA THR A 19 10.11 15.58 10.35
C THR A 19 10.92 16.11 9.17
N GLY A 20 11.27 15.26 8.20
CA GLY A 20 12.20 15.60 7.11
C GLY A 20 13.65 15.74 7.57
N GLU A 21 13.95 15.36 8.82
CA GLU A 21 15.31 15.42 9.35
C GLU A 21 16.16 14.27 8.83
N ASP A 22 17.46 14.49 8.71
CA ASP A 22 18.43 13.46 8.33
C ASP A 22 18.37 12.25 9.28
N ALA A 23 18.09 11.10 8.73
CA ALA A 23 18.00 9.84 9.48
C ALA A 23 19.22 8.92 9.25
N GLY A 24 20.15 9.29 8.38
CA GLY A 24 21.39 8.59 8.12
C GLY A 24 21.62 8.20 6.67
N ASN A 25 22.61 7.33 6.46
CA ASN A 25 23.03 6.89 5.13
C ASN A 25 22.90 5.38 5.00
N CYS A 26 22.53 4.93 3.81
CA CYS A 26 22.35 3.53 3.49
C CYS A 26 23.19 3.11 2.27
N LEU A 27 23.66 1.87 2.32
CA LEU A 27 24.19 1.14 1.18
C LEU A 27 23.26 -0.02 0.89
N ALA A 28 22.83 -0.14 -0.34
CA ALA A 28 21.95 -1.24 -0.75
C ALA A 28 22.51 -1.97 -1.98
N THR A 29 22.26 -3.26 -2.00
CA THR A 29 22.43 -4.09 -3.19
C THR A 29 21.08 -4.64 -3.60
N VAL A 30 20.69 -4.40 -4.84
CA VAL A 30 19.43 -4.87 -5.40
C VAL A 30 19.72 -5.79 -6.57
N LEU A 31 19.25 -7.02 -6.51
CA LEU A 31 19.34 -7.99 -7.59
C LEU A 31 17.94 -8.24 -8.16
N TYR A 32 17.74 -7.95 -9.43
CA TYR A 32 16.56 -8.32 -10.19
C TYR A 32 16.83 -9.63 -10.95
N PRO A 33 16.26 -10.76 -10.51
CA PRO A 33 16.45 -12.04 -11.22
C PRO A 33 15.83 -12.01 -12.61
N LYS A 34 16.37 -12.74 -13.57
CA LYS A 34 15.79 -12.88 -14.93
C LYS A 34 14.38 -13.51 -14.92
N LYS A 35 14.09 -14.38 -13.97
CA LYS A 35 12.73 -14.92 -13.77
C LYS A 35 11.88 -13.89 -13.05
N LYS A 36 10.57 -13.87 -13.34
CA LYS A 36 9.60 -13.02 -12.62
C LYS A 36 9.51 -13.41 -11.13
N SER A 37 10.44 -12.93 -10.36
CA SER A 37 10.48 -13.07 -8.90
C SER A 37 10.78 -11.72 -8.27
N PRO A 38 10.39 -11.49 -7.02
CA PRO A 38 10.70 -10.26 -6.31
C PRO A 38 12.20 -9.96 -6.33
N PRO A 39 12.59 -8.68 -6.30
CA PRO A 39 14.00 -8.31 -6.18
C PRO A 39 14.59 -8.83 -4.86
N VAL A 40 15.82 -9.26 -4.91
CA VAL A 40 16.59 -9.61 -3.69
C VAL A 40 17.36 -8.38 -3.26
N VAL A 41 17.10 -7.90 -2.05
CA VAL A 41 17.70 -6.67 -1.54
C VAL A 41 18.45 -6.93 -0.25
N SER A 42 19.65 -6.36 -0.16
CA SER A 42 20.45 -6.28 1.05
C SER A 42 20.73 -4.81 1.34
N ILE A 43 20.33 -4.33 2.51
CA ILE A 43 20.51 -2.95 2.93
C ILE A 43 21.32 -2.91 4.23
N LYS A 44 22.28 -1.99 4.28
CA LYS A 44 23.00 -1.63 5.49
C LYS A 44 22.93 -0.13 5.68
N CYS A 45 22.39 0.31 6.79
CA CYS A 45 22.24 1.73 7.14
C CYS A 45 23.07 2.06 8.38
N SER A 46 23.64 3.27 8.40
CA SER A 46 24.08 3.95 9.61
C SER A 46 23.04 4.99 9.97
N HIS A 47 22.42 4.86 11.15
CA HIS A 47 21.37 5.77 11.61
C HIS A 47 21.96 6.91 12.43
N THR A 48 21.37 8.11 12.31
CA THR A 48 21.69 9.27 13.14
C THR A 48 21.26 9.07 14.58
N LYS A 49 20.15 8.35 14.79
CA LYS A 49 19.64 7.97 16.12
C LYS A 49 20.25 6.65 16.57
N ASP A 50 20.55 6.55 17.86
CA ASP A 50 21.01 5.30 18.43
C ASP A 50 19.84 4.29 18.59
N LYS A 51 20.20 3.03 18.86
CA LYS A 51 19.22 1.95 19.02
C LYS A 51 18.21 2.21 20.13
N LYS A 52 18.63 2.90 21.20
CA LYS A 52 17.78 3.21 22.36
C LYS A 52 16.75 4.26 22.00
N GLU A 53 17.16 5.31 21.30
CA GLU A 53 16.26 6.36 20.80
C GLU A 53 15.18 5.80 19.87
N ILE A 54 15.58 4.90 18.94
CA ILE A 54 14.64 4.22 18.04
C ILE A 54 13.63 3.38 18.83
N GLN A 55 14.10 2.62 19.83
CA GLN A 55 13.21 1.84 20.70
C GLN A 55 12.25 2.71 21.52
N GLU A 56 12.68 3.86 21.98
CA GLU A 56 11.84 4.81 22.71
C GLU A 56 10.76 5.42 21.80
N GLU A 57 11.10 5.71 20.54
CA GLU A 57 10.13 6.18 19.54
C GLU A 57 9.09 5.11 19.21
N ASP A 58 9.52 3.88 19.00
CA ASP A 58 8.61 2.74 18.77
C ASP A 58 7.66 2.54 19.96
N ASN A 59 8.19 2.63 21.18
CA ASN A 59 7.36 2.52 22.38
C ASN A 59 6.35 3.68 22.49
N ARG A 60 6.74 4.90 22.17
CA ARG A 60 5.81 6.05 22.16
C ARG A 60 4.70 5.86 21.15
N LEU A 61 5.04 5.41 19.94
CA LEU A 61 4.05 5.07 18.91
C LEU A 61 3.09 3.99 19.38
N TYR A 62 3.61 2.92 19.94
CA TYR A 62 2.83 1.81 20.48
C TYR A 62 1.88 2.28 21.60
N GLN A 63 2.38 3.07 22.56
CA GLN A 63 1.57 3.58 23.66
C GLN A 63 0.44 4.51 23.16
N SER A 64 0.71 5.35 22.16
CA SER A 64 -0.31 6.21 21.57
C SER A 64 -1.49 5.43 20.99
N ILE A 65 -1.25 4.21 20.52
CA ILE A 65 -2.29 3.31 19.99
C ILE A 65 -2.98 2.56 21.13
N ARG A 66 -2.22 2.03 22.09
CA ARG A 66 -2.74 1.18 23.19
C ARG A 66 -3.58 1.94 24.19
N HIS A 67 -3.31 3.22 24.42
CA HIS A 67 -4.06 4.04 25.38
C HIS A 67 -5.41 4.51 24.85
N GLN A 68 -5.77 4.24 23.60
CA GLN A 68 -7.09 4.54 23.08
C GLN A 68 -8.15 3.65 23.71
N SER A 69 -9.20 4.24 24.25
CA SER A 69 -10.32 3.51 24.87
C SER A 69 -11.25 2.85 23.83
N LYS A 70 -11.22 3.34 22.61
CA LYS A 70 -12.00 2.84 21.47
C LYS A 70 -11.08 2.41 20.33
N PRO A 71 -11.48 1.42 19.52
CA PRO A 71 -10.74 1.06 18.33
C PRO A 71 -10.54 2.27 17.40
N ILE A 72 -9.31 2.46 16.92
CA ILE A 72 -9.01 3.49 15.95
C ILE A 72 -9.62 3.09 14.60
N THR A 73 -10.33 4.02 13.98
CA THR A 73 -10.85 3.87 12.61
C THR A 73 -10.58 5.15 11.84
N GLY A 74 -10.38 5.04 10.54
CA GLY A 74 -10.14 6.20 9.69
C GLY A 74 -10.35 5.86 8.22
N ASN A 75 -10.55 6.90 7.43
CA ASN A 75 -10.71 6.79 5.98
C ASN A 75 -9.97 7.92 5.28
N ASN A 76 -9.52 7.66 4.04
CA ASN A 76 -8.90 8.66 3.18
C ASN A 76 -7.73 9.40 3.86
N ILE A 77 -6.69 8.64 4.21
CA ILE A 77 -5.48 9.14 4.88
C ILE A 77 -4.30 9.06 3.90
N PRO A 78 -3.64 10.17 3.54
CA PRO A 78 -4.02 11.57 3.75
C PRO A 78 -5.36 11.93 3.09
N ASP A 79 -5.94 13.03 3.52
CA ASP A 79 -7.13 13.60 2.88
C ASP A 79 -6.83 14.13 1.46
N SER A 80 -7.84 14.67 0.76
CA SER A 80 -7.68 15.20 -0.60
C SER A 80 -6.72 16.41 -0.69
N TYR A 81 -6.38 17.03 0.43
CA TYR A 81 -5.43 18.15 0.53
C TYR A 81 -4.03 17.70 0.98
N GLY A 82 -3.85 16.40 1.22
CA GLY A 82 -2.58 15.83 1.69
C GLY A 82 -2.37 15.92 3.20
N ASN A 83 -3.38 16.29 3.98
CA ASN A 83 -3.29 16.39 5.42
C ASN A 83 -3.59 15.06 6.10
N ILE A 84 -2.92 14.83 7.23
CA ILE A 84 -3.18 13.70 8.12
C ILE A 84 -3.65 14.26 9.46
N GLU A 85 -4.81 13.82 9.90
CA GLU A 85 -5.30 14.15 11.24
C GLU A 85 -4.32 13.61 12.30
N PRO A 86 -3.89 14.41 13.31
CA PRO A 86 -2.89 13.99 14.29
C PRO A 86 -3.21 12.67 14.99
N ALA A 87 -4.49 12.42 15.27
CA ALA A 87 -4.94 11.14 15.85
C ALA A 87 -4.71 9.92 14.95
N LEU A 88 -4.55 10.13 13.64
CA LEU A 88 -4.35 9.10 12.63
C LEU A 88 -2.88 8.94 12.19
N GLU A 89 -1.98 9.84 12.63
CA GLU A 89 -0.55 9.71 12.33
C GLU A 89 0.05 8.35 12.73
N PRO A 90 -0.27 7.77 13.90
CA PRO A 90 0.26 6.46 14.27
C PRO A 90 -0.15 5.35 13.31
N VAL A 91 -1.41 5.37 12.84
CA VAL A 91 -1.89 4.34 11.90
C VAL A 91 -1.35 4.56 10.49
N TRP A 92 -1.11 5.82 10.09
CA TRP A 92 -0.40 6.13 8.85
C TRP A 92 1.03 5.60 8.88
N ALA A 93 1.77 5.83 9.97
CA ALA A 93 3.13 5.32 10.13
C ALA A 93 3.21 3.79 9.97
N LEU A 94 2.29 3.06 10.58
CA LEU A 94 2.20 1.60 10.43
C LEU A 94 1.79 1.18 9.02
N ALA A 95 0.92 1.95 8.35
CA ALA A 95 0.55 1.68 6.96
C ALA A 95 1.73 1.85 6.00
N VAL A 96 2.56 2.89 6.20
CA VAL A 96 3.81 3.11 5.43
C VAL A 96 4.75 1.92 5.61
N ALA A 97 4.99 1.50 6.85
CA ALA A 97 5.85 0.37 7.15
C ALA A 97 5.31 -0.96 6.59
N GLY A 98 4.01 -1.22 6.74
CA GLY A 98 3.37 -2.45 6.28
C GLY A 98 3.27 -2.55 4.77
N SER A 99 2.90 -1.46 4.08
CA SER A 99 2.79 -1.44 2.62
C SER A 99 4.13 -1.58 1.92
N SER A 100 5.25 -1.21 2.56
CA SER A 100 6.58 -1.38 1.96
C SER A 100 6.89 -2.84 1.63
N SER A 101 6.42 -3.81 2.40
CA SER A 101 6.58 -5.23 2.08
C SER A 101 5.77 -5.65 0.85
N ILE A 102 4.57 -5.09 0.68
CA ILE A 102 3.72 -5.32 -0.50
C ILE A 102 4.38 -4.72 -1.75
N MET A 103 4.83 -3.48 -1.63
CA MET A 103 5.49 -2.77 -2.73
C MET A 103 6.75 -3.50 -3.18
N TRP A 104 7.53 -3.99 -2.24
CA TRP A 104 8.72 -4.78 -2.51
C TRP A 104 8.40 -6.06 -3.28
N GLU A 105 7.45 -6.85 -2.79
CA GLU A 105 7.05 -8.11 -3.42
C GLU A 105 6.56 -7.92 -4.86
N LYS A 106 5.86 -6.81 -5.12
CA LYS A 106 5.28 -6.50 -6.43
C LYS A 106 6.22 -5.76 -7.38
N SER A 107 7.30 -5.19 -6.88
CA SER A 107 8.25 -4.41 -7.69
C SER A 107 9.06 -5.28 -8.64
N SER A 108 9.41 -4.71 -9.78
CA SER A 108 10.35 -5.26 -10.74
C SER A 108 11.34 -4.17 -11.16
N GLU A 109 12.32 -4.52 -12.01
CA GLU A 109 13.29 -3.55 -12.53
C GLU A 109 12.64 -2.35 -13.25
N THR A 110 11.49 -2.58 -13.89
CA THR A 110 10.78 -1.57 -14.69
C THR A 110 9.51 -1.07 -14.03
N LEU A 111 9.17 -1.57 -12.85
CA LEU A 111 7.90 -1.31 -12.20
C LEU A 111 8.09 -1.09 -10.71
N GLY A 112 7.73 0.10 -10.26
CA GLY A 112 7.71 0.48 -8.85
C GLY A 112 6.31 0.78 -8.34
N TYR A 113 6.21 0.95 -7.03
CA TYR A 113 4.96 1.31 -6.35
C TYR A 113 5.21 2.36 -5.29
N LEU A 114 4.22 3.21 -5.05
CA LEU A 114 4.17 4.15 -3.93
C LEU A 114 2.85 3.98 -3.19
N LEU A 115 2.90 4.13 -1.88
CA LEU A 115 1.67 4.25 -1.09
C LEU A 115 1.03 5.61 -1.40
N ALA A 116 -0.14 5.58 -2.06
CA ALA A 116 -0.88 6.78 -2.40
C ALA A 116 -1.79 7.23 -1.26
N GLN A 117 -2.51 6.30 -0.65
CA GLN A 117 -3.50 6.60 0.37
C GLN A 117 -3.88 5.34 1.16
N VAL A 118 -4.22 5.50 2.42
CA VAL A 118 -5.00 4.54 3.18
C VAL A 118 -6.48 4.87 2.95
N LYS A 119 -7.18 4.07 2.17
CA LYS A 119 -8.60 4.25 1.88
C LYS A 119 -9.45 4.03 3.13
N SER A 120 -9.10 3.02 3.92
CA SER A 120 -9.73 2.74 5.20
C SER A 120 -8.78 2.00 6.13
N VAL A 121 -8.95 2.22 7.43
CA VAL A 121 -8.27 1.50 8.50
C VAL A 121 -9.22 1.21 9.64
N ARG A 122 -9.07 0.03 10.23
CA ARG A 122 -9.80 -0.38 11.42
C ARG A 122 -8.88 -1.17 12.35
N GLN A 123 -8.81 -0.74 13.60
CA GLN A 123 -8.12 -1.46 14.66
C GLN A 123 -8.97 -2.63 15.17
N TRP A 124 -8.32 -3.77 15.39
CA TRP A 124 -8.87 -4.90 16.14
C TRP A 124 -8.32 -4.88 17.56
N MET A 125 -9.22 -4.83 18.54
CA MET A 125 -8.82 -4.89 19.94
C MET A 125 -8.38 -6.30 20.29
N ARG A 126 -7.16 -6.43 20.81
CA ARG A 126 -6.56 -7.71 21.21
C ARG A 126 -6.38 -7.77 22.72
N LYS A 127 -6.40 -8.98 23.27
CA LYS A 127 -6.14 -9.23 24.69
C LYS A 127 -4.65 -9.39 25.00
N ASP A 128 -3.83 -9.67 23.96
CA ASP A 128 -2.37 -9.75 24.09
C ASP A 128 -1.71 -8.38 23.90
N ASP A 129 -0.37 -8.35 23.90
CA ASP A 129 0.42 -7.12 23.80
C ASP A 129 0.61 -6.62 22.36
N PHE A 130 -0.05 -7.24 21.37
CA PHE A 130 0.06 -6.80 19.99
C PHE A 130 -1.03 -5.78 19.65
N VAL A 131 -0.71 -4.85 18.76
CA VAL A 131 -1.71 -4.05 18.03
C VAL A 131 -1.98 -4.71 16.69
N GLU A 132 -3.24 -4.67 16.24
CA GLU A 132 -3.68 -5.27 14.99
C GLU A 132 -4.61 -4.34 14.24
N PHE A 133 -4.36 -4.20 12.95
CA PHE A 133 -5.12 -3.35 12.05
C PHE A 133 -5.46 -4.06 10.75
N ASP A 134 -6.67 -3.81 10.26
CA ASP A 134 -7.05 -4.05 8.88
C ASP A 134 -7.00 -2.74 8.10
N TYR A 135 -6.30 -2.75 7.00
CA TYR A 135 -6.16 -1.64 6.07
C TYR A 135 -6.70 -1.99 4.69
N THR A 136 -7.27 -1.01 4.04
CA THR A 136 -7.34 -0.97 2.58
C THR A 136 -6.42 0.13 2.11
N VAL A 137 -5.33 -0.22 1.44
CA VAL A 137 -4.34 0.72 0.93
C VAL A 137 -4.44 0.84 -0.58
N LEU A 138 -4.20 2.04 -1.08
CA LEU A 138 -4.10 2.33 -2.50
C LEU A 138 -2.63 2.52 -2.85
N LEU A 139 -2.13 1.72 -3.76
CA LEU A 139 -0.76 1.79 -4.26
C LEU A 139 -0.78 2.36 -5.68
N HIS A 140 0.07 3.35 -5.90
CA HIS A 140 0.30 3.96 -7.18
C HIS A 140 1.41 3.22 -7.92
N LYS A 141 1.11 2.65 -9.06
CA LYS A 141 2.02 1.90 -9.91
C LYS A 141 2.78 2.86 -10.85
N ILE A 142 4.10 2.78 -10.83
CA ILE A 142 4.97 3.63 -11.65
C ILE A 142 5.63 2.76 -12.73
N PRO A 143 5.67 3.16 -14.00
CA PRO A 143 5.26 4.44 -14.59
C PRO A 143 3.82 4.50 -15.12
N THR A 144 3.04 3.42 -15.02
CA THR A 144 1.72 3.31 -15.67
C THR A 144 0.65 4.23 -15.06
N GLN A 145 0.89 4.78 -13.85
CA GLN A 145 -0.03 5.66 -13.13
C GLN A 145 -1.33 4.98 -12.66
N GLU A 146 -1.42 3.67 -12.78
CA GLU A 146 -2.55 2.90 -12.28
C GLU A 146 -2.57 2.87 -10.76
N ILE A 147 -3.77 2.86 -10.18
CA ILE A 147 -3.99 2.67 -8.75
C ILE A 147 -4.46 1.24 -8.52
N ILE A 148 -3.75 0.51 -7.67
CA ILE A 148 -4.19 -0.80 -7.22
C ILE A 148 -4.64 -0.74 -5.76
N SER A 149 -5.69 -1.48 -5.43
CA SER A 149 -6.21 -1.60 -4.07
C SER A 149 -5.72 -2.90 -3.45
N CYS A 150 -5.13 -2.79 -2.26
CA CYS A 150 -4.69 -3.95 -1.49
C CYS A 150 -5.36 -3.93 -0.11
N HIS A 151 -5.89 -5.08 0.28
CA HIS A 151 -6.26 -5.33 1.66
C HIS A 151 -5.03 -5.81 2.42
N MET A 152 -4.76 -5.24 3.59
CA MET A 152 -3.59 -5.54 4.40
C MET A 152 -3.99 -5.71 5.86
N ARG A 153 -3.66 -6.86 6.45
CA ARG A 153 -3.73 -7.07 7.90
C ARG A 153 -2.34 -6.98 8.48
N LEU A 154 -2.19 -6.11 9.46
CA LEU A 154 -0.92 -5.80 10.09
C LEU A 154 -1.00 -6.08 11.58
N THR A 155 0.02 -6.76 12.12
CA THR A 155 0.15 -7.04 13.56
C THR A 155 1.55 -6.63 14.01
N TRP A 156 1.64 -5.87 15.10
CA TRP A 156 2.91 -5.34 15.58
C TRP A 156 2.95 -5.14 17.10
N ARG A 157 4.15 -5.22 17.65
CA ARG A 157 4.54 -4.67 18.96
C ARG A 157 6.02 -4.27 18.92
N PRO A 158 6.48 -3.31 19.76
CA PRO A 158 7.89 -2.93 19.84
C PRO A 158 8.82 -4.13 20.11
N GLY A 159 9.98 -4.11 19.50
CA GLY A 159 10.98 -5.18 19.63
C GLY A 159 10.67 -6.47 18.87
N HIS A 160 9.59 -6.50 18.10
CA HIS A 160 9.21 -7.64 17.26
C HIS A 160 9.05 -7.22 15.80
N PRO A 161 9.37 -8.09 14.86
CA PRO A 161 9.13 -7.82 13.45
C PRO A 161 7.66 -7.55 13.17
N LEU A 162 7.41 -6.57 12.31
CA LEU A 162 6.09 -6.30 11.77
C LEU A 162 5.61 -7.50 10.96
N LYS A 163 4.39 -7.98 11.25
CA LYS A 163 3.76 -9.07 10.50
C LYS A 163 2.69 -8.50 9.60
N VAL A 164 2.78 -8.79 8.32
CA VAL A 164 1.86 -8.32 7.29
C VAL A 164 1.33 -9.50 6.51
N LYS A 165 0.00 -9.55 6.35
CA LYS A 165 -0.70 -10.40 5.38
C LYS A 165 -1.46 -9.48 4.43
N HIS A 166 -1.41 -9.75 3.15
CA HIS A 166 -2.07 -8.89 2.17
C HIS A 166 -2.68 -9.67 1.01
N LEU A 167 -3.66 -9.04 0.39
CA LEU A 167 -4.28 -9.48 -0.86
C LEU A 167 -4.58 -8.22 -1.68
N CYS A 168 -4.05 -8.15 -2.88
CA CYS A 168 -4.33 -7.05 -3.80
C CYS A 168 -5.36 -7.49 -4.84
N ALA A 169 -6.25 -6.57 -5.24
CA ALA A 169 -7.12 -6.80 -6.39
C ALA A 169 -6.25 -7.11 -7.61
N ALA A 170 -6.66 -8.10 -8.41
CA ALA A 170 -6.07 -8.31 -9.72
C ALA A 170 -6.26 -7.01 -10.52
N SER A 171 -5.21 -6.55 -11.19
CA SER A 171 -5.37 -5.48 -12.17
C SER A 171 -6.35 -6.01 -13.21
N ASP A 172 -7.56 -5.46 -13.24
CA ASP A 172 -8.46 -5.65 -14.37
C ASP A 172 -7.72 -5.03 -15.58
N HIS A 173 -7.02 -5.88 -16.32
CA HIS A 173 -6.74 -5.56 -17.71
C HIS A 173 -8.10 -5.60 -18.37
N GLY A 174 -8.74 -4.44 -18.47
CA GLY A 174 -9.96 -4.29 -19.22
C GLY A 174 -9.76 -4.93 -20.58
N VAL A 175 -10.36 -6.09 -20.76
CA VAL A 175 -10.66 -6.58 -22.07
C VAL A 175 -11.75 -5.64 -22.53
N ASP A 176 -11.34 -4.66 -23.30
CA ASP A 176 -12.23 -3.81 -24.07
C ASP A 176 -12.85 -4.69 -25.17
N GLU A 177 -13.81 -5.53 -24.75
CA GLU A 177 -14.74 -6.14 -25.70
C GLU A 177 -15.74 -5.06 -26.08
N GLY A 178 -15.35 -4.31 -27.11
CA GLY A 178 -16.27 -3.53 -27.91
C GLY A 178 -17.31 -4.42 -28.56
N SER A 179 -18.34 -4.77 -27.84
CA SER A 179 -19.59 -5.28 -28.40
C SER A 179 -20.44 -4.09 -28.82
N GLY A 180 -20.12 -3.56 -29.96
CA GLY A 180 -21.06 -2.80 -30.77
C GLY A 180 -22.18 -3.73 -31.26
N ALA A 181 -23.25 -3.83 -30.52
CA ALA A 181 -24.53 -4.34 -31.00
C ALA A 181 -25.49 -3.17 -31.05
N GLU A 182 -25.60 -2.55 -32.22
CA GLU A 182 -26.75 -1.73 -32.57
C GLU A 182 -28.00 -2.63 -32.60
N PRO A 183 -29.06 -2.31 -31.86
CA PRO A 183 -30.36 -2.86 -32.18
C PRO A 183 -30.97 -2.05 -33.31
N GLY A 184 -30.96 -2.68 -34.47
CA GLY A 184 -31.64 -2.14 -35.65
C GLY A 184 -33.12 -1.83 -35.38
N SER A 185 -33.49 -0.62 -35.70
CA SER A 185 -34.89 -0.19 -35.88
C SER A 185 -35.54 -1.06 -36.93
N ALA A 186 -36.52 -1.86 -36.55
CA ALA A 186 -37.52 -2.40 -37.46
C ALA A 186 -38.84 -1.67 -37.22
N ALA A 187 -39.09 -0.68 -38.04
CA ALA A 187 -40.40 -0.17 -38.25
C ALA A 187 -41.19 -1.19 -39.08
N GLY A 188 -42.29 -1.64 -38.58
CA GLY A 188 -43.28 -2.43 -39.30
C GLY A 188 -44.62 -1.71 -39.28
N PRO A 189 -45.35 -1.67 -40.39
CA PRO A 189 -46.44 -0.73 -40.57
C PRO A 189 -47.76 -1.24 -40.05
N SER A 190 -48.61 -0.26 -39.75
CA SER A 190 -50.00 -0.35 -39.41
C SER A 190 -50.87 -0.92 -40.53
N ALA A 191 -51.88 -1.66 -40.15
CA ALA A 191 -53.20 -1.70 -40.83
C ALA A 191 -54.22 -2.15 -39.77
N GLY A 192 -55.25 -1.47 -39.44
CA GLY A 192 -56.23 -0.83 -40.21
C GLY A 192 -57.53 -1.60 -40.04
N LYS A 193 -58.65 -0.84 -39.78
CA LYS A 193 -60.06 -1.28 -39.84
C LYS A 193 -60.57 -2.02 -38.59
N GLY A 194 -61.71 -1.71 -38.06
CA GLY A 194 -62.82 -0.90 -38.43
C GLY A 194 -64.05 -1.28 -37.60
N ALA A 195 -64.86 -0.34 -37.29
CA ALA A 195 -66.30 -0.24 -37.46
C ALA A 195 -67.25 -1.12 -36.59
N HIS A 196 -68.28 -0.37 -36.21
CA HIS A 196 -69.65 -0.75 -35.87
C HIS A 196 -69.90 -1.15 -34.39
N SER A 197 -70.67 -0.38 -33.79
CA SER A 197 -72.01 0.00 -33.55
C SER A 197 -72.13 0.74 -32.23
#